data_bb1e9d88b9922d59ecc88df2cf6afbc2
#
_entry.id   bb1e9d88b9922d59ecc88df2cf6afbc2
#
_cell.length_a   1.000
_cell.length_b   1.000
_cell.length_c   1.000
_cell.angle_alpha   90.00
_cell.angle_beta   90.00
_cell.angle_gamma   90.00
#
_symmetry.space_group_name_H-M   'P 1'
#
loop_
_entity.id
_entity.type
_entity.pdbx_description
1 polymer ?
#
loop_
_entity_poly.entity_id
_entity_poly.type
_entity_poly.pdbx_seq_one_letter_code
_entity_poly.pdbx_strand_id
1 'polypeptide(L)'
;MVGFKHTLCALLLTMVTGMAIAQNNTNSPYTRYGYGDLSDQSFGNSKAMGGIAFGLRDGAQINPLNPASYTAIDSLTFLFEGGVSLQNMNISGSGVKLNAKNSSFDYLAMQFRLHPRIAMSIGLLPFSNVGYSVSDSKVDNGVSQTRSFTGDGGLHQLYGGIGVKVLKNLSLGVNASYFWGDITRTRTIIYPATSESYSYIQQMGVSISDYKLDFGTQYTLDFNKKHSMTIGAVFSPKHKLNNDYTVTTQVSTTNSNNLDATLELPNTFGVGFTYNYDKRLTVGADYSLQQWSKTKFGVNTSDDAVREDFNETYTYCNRHKVSVGAEYIPNLMGRSYLSHIKYRLGAYYTTPYYKIGGKEATREYGVTAGFGLPVPRSRSILSISGQFVRISGQESAFV
;
A
#
# COMPACT_ATOMS: atom_id res chain seq x y z
N MET A 1 -17.21 -24.29 -27.13
CA MET A 1 -17.40 -23.33 -26.02
C MET A 1 -16.83 -23.81 -24.66
N VAL A 2 -16.23 -24.97 -24.59
CA VAL A 2 -15.57 -25.51 -23.38
C VAL A 2 -14.18 -24.90 -23.16
N GLY A 3 -13.52 -24.38 -24.22
CA GLY A 3 -12.16 -23.85 -24.14
C GLY A 3 -11.97 -22.56 -23.32
N PHE A 4 -12.91 -21.63 -23.37
CA PHE A 4 -12.73 -20.32 -22.71
C PHE A 4 -12.71 -20.40 -21.18
N LYS A 5 -13.56 -21.24 -20.59
CA LYS A 5 -13.59 -21.44 -19.12
C LYS A 5 -12.32 -22.15 -18.62
N HIS A 6 -11.83 -23.10 -19.37
CA HIS A 6 -10.60 -23.83 -19.01
C HIS A 6 -9.35 -22.96 -19.23
N THR A 7 -9.34 -22.13 -20.27
CA THR A 7 -8.25 -21.16 -20.52
C THR A 7 -8.21 -20.08 -19.44
N LEU A 8 -9.38 -19.60 -18.99
CA LEU A 8 -9.48 -18.63 -17.90
C LEU A 8 -9.04 -19.24 -16.56
N CYS A 9 -9.45 -20.48 -16.26
CA CYS A 9 -8.98 -21.20 -15.06
C CYS A 9 -7.47 -21.50 -15.12
N ALA A 10 -6.95 -21.89 -16.28
CA ALA A 10 -5.52 -22.11 -16.46
C ALA A 10 -4.71 -20.82 -16.31
N LEU A 11 -5.22 -19.69 -16.84
CA LEU A 11 -4.61 -18.38 -16.67
C LEU A 11 -4.63 -17.93 -15.20
N LEU A 12 -5.73 -18.18 -14.48
CA LEU A 12 -5.82 -17.91 -13.04
C LEU A 12 -4.86 -18.81 -12.24
N LEU A 13 -4.75 -20.09 -12.59
CA LEU A 13 -3.83 -21.01 -11.93
C LEU A 13 -2.35 -20.63 -12.19
N THR A 14 -2.01 -20.23 -13.41
CA THR A 14 -0.64 -19.75 -13.72
C THR A 14 -0.30 -18.42 -13.08
N MET A 15 -1.27 -17.53 -12.88
CA MET A 15 -1.08 -16.31 -12.08
C MET A 15 -0.83 -16.64 -10.60
N VAL A 16 -1.52 -17.62 -10.04
CA VAL A 16 -1.32 -18.02 -8.63
C VAL A 16 0.04 -18.69 -8.42
N THR A 17 0.53 -19.48 -9.37
CA THR A 17 1.86 -20.11 -9.28
C THR A 17 3.00 -19.10 -9.50
N GLY A 18 2.77 -18.04 -10.27
CA GLY A 18 3.72 -16.92 -10.44
C GLY A 18 3.92 -16.08 -9.18
N MET A 19 2.97 -16.10 -8.23
CA MET A 19 3.07 -15.41 -6.94
C MET A 19 3.98 -16.13 -5.93
N ALA A 20 4.34 -17.39 -6.17
CA ALA A 20 5.18 -18.18 -5.27
C ALA A 20 6.69 -17.82 -5.35
N ILE A 21 7.09 -17.02 -6.33
CA ILE A 21 8.44 -16.45 -6.38
C ILE A 21 8.34 -15.07 -5.71
N ALA A 22 8.50 -15.04 -4.40
CA ALA A 22 8.61 -13.81 -3.62
C ALA A 22 9.92 -13.08 -4.02
N GLN A 23 9.87 -12.37 -5.16
CA GLN A 23 10.86 -11.35 -5.44
C GLN A 23 10.53 -10.15 -4.56
N ASN A 24 11.54 -9.58 -3.91
CA ASN A 24 11.39 -8.34 -3.17
C ASN A 24 10.73 -7.28 -4.06
N ASN A 25 9.56 -6.84 -3.67
CA ASN A 25 8.77 -5.85 -4.42
C ASN A 25 9.31 -4.42 -4.30
N THR A 26 10.37 -4.24 -3.51
CA THR A 26 11.02 -2.95 -3.29
C THR A 26 12.52 -3.15 -3.03
N ASN A 27 13.32 -2.14 -3.34
CA ASN A 27 14.77 -2.08 -3.05
C ASN A 27 15.08 -0.74 -2.37
N SER A 28 14.30 -0.35 -1.38
CA SER A 28 14.44 0.92 -0.70
C SER A 28 15.06 0.75 0.69
N PRO A 29 16.19 1.42 1.00
CA PRO A 29 16.81 1.38 2.32
C PRO A 29 15.90 1.95 3.42
N TYR A 30 14.93 2.78 3.06
CA TYR A 30 13.94 3.30 3.99
C TYR A 30 12.97 2.22 4.50
N THR A 31 12.86 1.08 3.83
CA THR A 31 12.03 -0.04 4.30
C THR A 31 12.62 -0.78 5.51
N ARG A 32 13.82 -0.41 5.95
CA ARG A 32 14.46 -0.93 7.16
C ARG A 32 13.64 -0.67 8.43
N TYR A 33 12.83 0.40 8.45
CA TYR A 33 12.16 0.87 9.66
C TYR A 33 10.66 0.53 9.68
N GLY A 34 10.14 0.28 10.88
CA GLY A 34 8.71 0.04 11.12
C GLY A 34 8.15 -1.13 10.32
N TYR A 35 7.04 -0.91 9.65
CA TYR A 35 6.38 -1.90 8.78
C TYR A 35 6.92 -1.92 7.34
N GLY A 36 7.99 -1.17 7.05
CA GLY A 36 8.50 -0.98 5.70
C GLY A 36 7.77 0.11 4.93
N ASP A 37 7.72 -0.03 3.61
CA ASP A 37 7.06 0.92 2.72
C ASP A 37 5.57 0.57 2.61
N LEU A 38 4.71 1.50 3.02
CA LEU A 38 3.26 1.30 3.01
C LEU A 38 2.73 1.40 1.58
N SER A 39 2.13 0.31 1.10
CA SER A 39 1.60 0.21 -0.25
C SER A 39 0.43 1.17 -0.50
N ASP A 40 0.37 1.72 -1.71
CA ASP A 40 -0.80 2.45 -2.17
C ASP A 40 -1.92 1.45 -2.48
N GLN A 41 -3.01 1.52 -1.70
CA GLN A 41 -4.16 0.62 -1.79
C GLN A 41 -5.23 1.11 -2.79
N SER A 42 -4.93 2.16 -3.56
CA SER A 42 -5.81 2.66 -4.60
C SER A 42 -5.73 1.78 -5.86
N PHE A 43 -6.87 1.51 -6.49
CA PHE A 43 -6.93 0.69 -7.70
C PHE A 43 -6.66 1.52 -8.97
N GLY A 44 -6.42 0.86 -10.08
CA GLY A 44 -5.83 1.41 -11.30
C GLY A 44 -6.33 2.77 -11.77
N ASN A 45 -7.62 3.04 -11.75
CA ASN A 45 -8.15 4.34 -12.15
C ASN A 45 -7.97 5.42 -11.08
N SER A 46 -8.20 5.08 -9.82
CA SER A 46 -7.95 5.95 -8.69
C SER A 46 -6.45 6.29 -8.61
N LYS A 47 -5.57 5.30 -8.82
CA LYS A 47 -4.11 5.46 -8.89
C LYS A 47 -3.69 6.48 -9.95
N ALA A 48 -4.36 6.46 -11.12
CA ALA A 48 -4.13 7.44 -12.20
C ALA A 48 -4.62 8.86 -11.86
N MET A 49 -5.45 9.00 -10.82
CA MET A 49 -6.01 10.27 -10.32
C MET A 49 -5.41 10.66 -8.96
N GLY A 50 -4.12 10.43 -8.73
CA GLY A 50 -3.45 10.76 -7.48
C GLY A 50 -3.87 9.91 -6.28
N GLY A 51 -4.65 8.85 -6.49
CA GLY A 51 -5.15 7.97 -5.44
C GLY A 51 -6.38 8.50 -4.71
N ILE A 52 -7.17 9.43 -5.30
CA ILE A 52 -8.45 9.84 -4.73
C ILE A 52 -9.42 8.67 -4.68
N ALA A 53 -10.12 8.49 -3.57
CA ALA A 53 -10.98 7.33 -3.35
C ALA A 53 -12.19 7.61 -2.45
N PHE A 54 -12.08 8.49 -1.45
CA PHE A 54 -13.08 8.56 -0.40
C PHE A 54 -14.44 9.06 -0.90
N GLY A 55 -14.44 10.08 -1.76
CA GLY A 55 -15.64 10.55 -2.44
C GLY A 55 -15.92 9.84 -3.77
N LEU A 56 -14.99 9.03 -4.28
CA LEU A 56 -15.13 8.40 -5.59
C LEU A 56 -16.21 7.33 -5.60
N ARG A 57 -17.19 7.50 -6.49
CA ARG A 57 -18.36 6.65 -6.65
C ARG A 57 -18.60 6.34 -8.11
N ASP A 58 -18.14 5.17 -8.58
CA ASP A 58 -18.29 4.70 -9.95
C ASP A 58 -18.86 3.28 -9.96
N GLY A 59 -19.87 3.01 -10.77
CA GLY A 59 -20.52 1.70 -10.89
C GLY A 59 -19.72 0.67 -11.66
N ALA A 60 -18.66 1.10 -12.34
CA ALA A 60 -17.80 0.25 -13.19
C ALA A 60 -16.44 -0.05 -12.56
N GLN A 61 -16.23 0.30 -11.30
CA GLN A 61 -14.93 0.20 -10.65
C GLN A 61 -15.04 -0.18 -9.17
N ILE A 62 -14.06 -0.93 -8.69
CA ILE A 62 -13.96 -1.34 -7.29
C ILE A 62 -13.13 -0.31 -6.53
N ASN A 63 -13.65 0.16 -5.40
CA ASN A 63 -12.96 1.10 -4.53
C ASN A 63 -12.91 0.57 -3.08
N PRO A 64 -11.87 -0.18 -2.69
CA PRO A 64 -11.77 -0.77 -1.36
C PRO A 64 -11.49 0.24 -0.25
N LEU A 65 -10.96 1.42 -0.61
CA LEU A 65 -10.63 2.47 0.36
C LEU A 65 -11.86 3.12 1.01
N ASN A 66 -13.03 3.04 0.34
CA ASN A 66 -14.31 3.42 0.97
C ASN A 66 -15.39 2.38 0.66
N PRO A 67 -15.70 1.44 1.56
CA PRO A 67 -16.63 0.35 1.32
C PRO A 67 -18.08 0.82 1.06
N ALA A 68 -18.45 2.06 1.41
CA ALA A 68 -19.75 2.62 1.05
C ALA A 68 -19.94 2.76 -0.47
N SER A 69 -18.84 2.87 -1.23
CA SER A 69 -18.84 2.98 -2.69
C SER A 69 -19.35 1.72 -3.40
N TYR A 70 -19.31 0.55 -2.76
CA TYR A 70 -19.77 -0.71 -3.36
C TYR A 70 -21.23 -0.64 -3.81
N THR A 71 -22.05 0.15 -3.13
CA THR A 71 -23.45 0.36 -3.49
C THR A 71 -23.66 1.11 -4.80
N ALA A 72 -22.58 1.61 -5.43
CA ALA A 72 -22.64 2.27 -6.74
C ALA A 72 -22.72 1.29 -7.90
N ILE A 73 -22.34 0.01 -7.70
CA ILE A 73 -22.36 -1.02 -8.75
C ILE A 73 -23.71 -1.12 -9.44
N ASP A 74 -23.70 -1.22 -10.76
CA ASP A 74 -24.90 -1.37 -11.59
C ASP A 74 -25.64 -2.69 -11.32
N SER A 75 -26.90 -2.73 -11.65
CA SER A 75 -27.73 -3.95 -11.53
C SER A 75 -27.19 -5.03 -12.47
N LEU A 76 -27.24 -6.29 -12.02
CA LEU A 76 -26.81 -7.47 -12.79
C LEU A 76 -25.36 -7.38 -13.27
N THR A 77 -24.51 -6.66 -12.54
CA THR A 77 -23.09 -6.47 -12.86
C THR A 77 -22.23 -7.23 -11.87
N PHE A 78 -21.24 -7.91 -12.40
CA PHE A 78 -20.11 -8.49 -11.69
C PHE A 78 -18.85 -7.77 -12.16
N LEU A 79 -18.09 -7.22 -11.23
CA LEU A 79 -16.81 -6.59 -11.52
C LEU A 79 -15.69 -7.52 -11.06
N PHE A 80 -14.66 -7.62 -11.89
CA PHE A 80 -13.41 -8.28 -11.59
C PHE A 80 -12.29 -7.35 -12.02
N GLU A 81 -11.39 -7.04 -11.10
CA GLU A 81 -10.26 -6.16 -11.35
C GLU A 81 -8.96 -6.77 -10.82
N GLY A 82 -7.88 -6.61 -11.59
CA GLY A 82 -6.54 -6.98 -11.20
C GLY A 82 -5.54 -5.95 -11.70
N GLY A 83 -4.51 -5.70 -10.94
CA GLY A 83 -3.47 -4.72 -11.25
C GLY A 83 -2.08 -5.25 -11.01
N VAL A 84 -1.17 -4.86 -11.91
CA VAL A 84 0.27 -5.09 -11.79
C VAL A 84 0.99 -3.78 -12.06
N SER A 85 2.12 -3.58 -11.41
CA SER A 85 2.96 -2.40 -11.63
C SER A 85 4.41 -2.76 -11.89
N LEU A 86 5.06 -1.91 -12.67
CA LEU A 86 6.49 -1.94 -12.91
C LEU A 86 7.07 -0.63 -12.39
N GLN A 87 8.10 -0.71 -11.57
CA GLN A 87 8.77 0.43 -10.98
C GLN A 87 10.23 0.47 -11.44
N ASN A 88 10.69 1.65 -11.84
CA ASN A 88 12.08 1.96 -12.04
C ASN A 88 12.47 3.07 -11.06
N MET A 89 13.32 2.73 -10.09
CA MET A 89 13.72 3.62 -9.01
C MET A 89 15.19 3.98 -9.13
N ASN A 90 15.50 5.29 -9.11
CA ASN A 90 16.84 5.81 -9.03
C ASN A 90 17.09 6.31 -7.61
N ILE A 91 18.06 5.73 -6.95
CA ILE A 91 18.47 6.08 -5.59
C ILE A 91 19.81 6.80 -5.70
N SER A 92 19.92 7.98 -5.07
CA SER A 92 21.16 8.72 -5.00
C SER A 92 21.38 9.26 -3.59
N GLY A 93 22.57 9.05 -3.04
CA GLY A 93 22.98 9.55 -1.73
C GLY A 93 24.45 9.24 -1.47
N SER A 94 25.13 10.11 -0.70
CA SER A 94 26.55 9.93 -0.29
C SER A 94 27.49 9.58 -1.44
N GLY A 95 27.24 10.15 -2.64
CA GLY A 95 28.08 9.90 -3.83
C GLY A 95 27.76 8.61 -4.59
N VAL A 96 26.85 7.76 -4.09
CA VAL A 96 26.43 6.52 -4.74
C VAL A 96 25.16 6.77 -5.55
N LYS A 97 25.09 6.18 -6.75
CA LYS A 97 23.88 6.16 -7.59
C LYS A 97 23.56 4.72 -7.93
N LEU A 98 22.34 4.31 -7.61
CA LEU A 98 21.84 2.97 -7.86
C LEU A 98 20.53 3.07 -8.67
N ASN A 99 20.33 2.12 -9.57
CA ASN A 99 19.05 1.92 -10.27
C ASN A 99 18.48 0.57 -9.90
N ALA A 100 17.23 0.55 -9.46
CA ALA A 100 16.50 -0.66 -9.12
C ALA A 100 15.24 -0.77 -9.96
N LYS A 101 14.94 -1.97 -10.46
CA LYS A 101 13.74 -2.29 -11.21
C LYS A 101 12.95 -3.33 -10.43
N ASN A 102 11.72 -3.00 -10.12
CA ASN A 102 10.81 -3.86 -9.36
C ASN A 102 9.56 -4.13 -10.18
N SER A 103 8.99 -5.31 -9.99
CA SER A 103 7.65 -5.66 -10.46
C SER A 103 6.80 -6.04 -9.26
N SER A 104 5.58 -5.55 -9.21
CA SER A 104 4.67 -5.80 -8.10
C SER A 104 3.31 -6.22 -8.60
N PHE A 105 2.72 -7.16 -7.88
CA PHE A 105 1.30 -7.41 -7.91
C PHE A 105 0.62 -6.38 -7.01
N ASP A 106 -0.31 -5.59 -7.55
CA ASP A 106 -0.93 -4.50 -6.81
C ASP A 106 -2.23 -4.94 -6.12
N TYR A 107 -3.09 -5.68 -6.83
CA TYR A 107 -4.37 -6.15 -6.27
C TYR A 107 -5.08 -7.15 -7.18
N LEU A 108 -5.96 -7.91 -6.57
CA LEU A 108 -6.99 -8.71 -7.23
C LEU A 108 -8.29 -8.54 -6.46
N ALA A 109 -9.36 -8.16 -7.12
CA ALA A 109 -10.64 -7.93 -6.44
C ALA A 109 -11.82 -8.29 -7.31
N MET A 110 -12.93 -8.61 -6.65
CA MET A 110 -14.23 -8.80 -7.27
C MET A 110 -15.31 -8.08 -6.48
N GLN A 111 -16.34 -7.63 -7.18
CA GLN A 111 -17.48 -6.96 -6.59
C GLN A 111 -18.76 -7.37 -7.29
N PHE A 112 -19.80 -7.57 -6.50
CA PHE A 112 -21.11 -7.96 -7.00
C PHE A 112 -22.24 -7.40 -6.14
N ARG A 113 -23.40 -7.27 -6.75
CA ARG A 113 -24.59 -6.77 -6.10
C ARG A 113 -25.44 -7.92 -5.58
N LEU A 114 -25.66 -7.94 -4.26
CA LEU A 114 -26.50 -8.94 -3.60
C LEU A 114 -27.98 -8.53 -3.63
N HIS A 115 -28.27 -7.25 -3.46
CA HIS A 115 -29.60 -6.68 -3.38
C HIS A 115 -29.60 -5.25 -3.96
N PRO A 116 -30.71 -4.66 -4.40
CA PRO A 116 -30.75 -3.27 -4.87
C PRO A 116 -30.11 -2.22 -3.93
N ARG A 117 -30.01 -2.54 -2.65
CA ARG A 117 -29.40 -1.68 -1.62
C ARG A 117 -28.11 -2.22 -1.03
N ILE A 118 -27.68 -3.46 -1.40
CA ILE A 118 -26.56 -4.14 -0.77
C ILE A 118 -25.63 -4.66 -1.85
N ALA A 119 -24.35 -4.33 -1.72
CA ALA A 119 -23.29 -4.87 -2.56
C ALA A 119 -22.12 -5.35 -1.71
N MET A 120 -21.37 -6.29 -2.24
CA MET A 120 -20.24 -6.92 -1.59
C MET A 120 -19.02 -6.87 -2.48
N SER A 121 -17.85 -6.70 -1.88
CA SER A 121 -16.56 -6.84 -2.54
C SER A 121 -15.63 -7.73 -1.71
N ILE A 122 -14.78 -8.47 -2.41
CA ILE A 122 -13.71 -9.27 -1.82
C ILE A 122 -12.44 -9.05 -2.64
N GLY A 123 -11.29 -8.96 -2.00
CA GLY A 123 -10.03 -8.76 -2.73
C GLY A 123 -8.80 -8.93 -1.86
N LEU A 124 -7.71 -9.17 -2.57
CA LEU A 124 -6.36 -9.38 -2.05
C LEU A 124 -5.49 -8.21 -2.47
N LEU A 125 -4.76 -7.60 -1.53
CA LEU A 125 -3.84 -6.50 -1.81
C LEU A 125 -2.68 -6.48 -0.80
N PRO A 126 -1.50 -5.97 -1.17
CA PRO A 126 -0.40 -5.74 -0.25
C PRO A 126 -0.74 -4.57 0.68
N PHE A 127 -0.27 -4.64 1.92
CA PHE A 127 -0.34 -3.55 2.88
C PHE A 127 1.01 -2.83 3.01
N SER A 128 2.10 -3.59 3.06
CA SER A 128 3.45 -3.03 3.09
C SER A 128 4.46 -3.96 2.43
N ASN A 129 5.61 -3.41 2.05
CA ASN A 129 6.71 -4.15 1.47
C ASN A 129 8.01 -3.78 2.20
N VAL A 130 8.85 -4.79 2.43
CA VAL A 130 10.21 -4.63 2.95
C VAL A 130 11.17 -5.25 1.96
N GLY A 131 12.19 -4.50 1.57
CA GLY A 131 13.22 -4.99 0.67
C GLY A 131 14.40 -4.02 0.63
N TYR A 132 15.52 -4.41 1.23
CA TYR A 132 16.76 -3.64 1.20
C TYR A 132 17.97 -4.53 1.40
N SER A 133 19.10 -4.08 0.85
CA SER A 133 20.41 -4.66 1.08
C SER A 133 21.42 -3.52 1.09
N VAL A 134 21.97 -3.21 2.24
CA VAL A 134 22.92 -2.10 2.44
C VAL A 134 24.13 -2.63 3.21
N SER A 135 25.33 -2.26 2.77
CA SER A 135 26.57 -2.60 3.45
C SER A 135 27.42 -1.36 3.60
N ASP A 136 28.07 -1.24 4.75
CA ASP A 136 29.06 -0.22 5.01
C ASP A 136 30.27 -0.80 5.73
N SER A 137 31.34 0.01 5.83
CA SER A 137 32.51 -0.32 6.62
C SER A 137 32.73 0.77 7.67
N LYS A 138 32.88 0.35 8.92
CA LYS A 138 33.11 1.23 10.06
C LYS A 138 34.36 0.79 10.81
N VAL A 139 35.14 1.76 11.27
CA VAL A 139 36.24 1.49 12.21
C VAL A 139 35.70 1.65 13.62
N ASP A 140 35.78 0.59 14.40
CA ASP A 140 35.38 0.57 15.82
C ASP A 140 36.57 0.12 16.67
N ASN A 141 36.96 0.93 17.64
CA ASN A 141 38.14 0.70 18.50
C ASN A 141 39.42 0.37 17.72
N GLY A 142 39.61 1.00 16.54
CA GLY A 142 40.78 0.78 15.67
C GLY A 142 40.68 -0.46 14.78
N VAL A 143 39.60 -1.26 14.85
CA VAL A 143 39.36 -2.42 14.02
C VAL A 143 38.33 -2.09 12.94
N SER A 144 38.68 -2.31 11.67
CA SER A 144 37.73 -2.16 10.56
C SER A 144 36.76 -3.32 10.56
N GLN A 145 35.46 -3.03 10.60
CA GLN A 145 34.40 -4.04 10.49
C GLN A 145 33.53 -3.74 9.25
N THR A 146 33.08 -4.80 8.59
CA THR A 146 32.08 -4.71 7.54
C THR A 146 30.71 -5.04 8.13
N ARG A 147 29.75 -4.12 7.98
CA ARG A 147 28.38 -4.30 8.43
C ARG A 147 27.48 -4.46 7.21
N SER A 148 26.62 -5.46 7.21
CA SER A 148 25.62 -5.67 6.19
C SER A 148 24.24 -5.76 6.83
N PHE A 149 23.28 -5.03 6.27
CA PHE A 149 21.89 -4.99 6.68
C PHE A 149 21.03 -5.40 5.50
N THR A 150 20.28 -6.47 5.68
CA THR A 150 19.33 -6.95 4.67
C THR A 150 17.95 -7.09 5.31
N GLY A 151 16.93 -6.89 4.53
CA GLY A 151 15.56 -7.12 4.97
C GLY A 151 14.68 -7.50 3.81
N ASP A 152 13.72 -8.36 4.07
CA ASP A 152 12.74 -8.83 3.12
C ASP A 152 11.39 -9.12 3.79
N GLY A 153 10.36 -9.25 2.96
CA GLY A 153 9.03 -9.57 3.40
C GLY A 153 8.02 -8.45 3.17
N GLY A 154 6.95 -8.47 3.95
CA GLY A 154 5.87 -7.50 3.88
C GLY A 154 4.55 -8.06 4.37
N LEU A 155 3.55 -7.19 4.43
CA LEU A 155 2.24 -7.52 4.96
C LEU A 155 1.19 -7.48 3.86
N HIS A 156 0.26 -8.40 3.92
CA HIS A 156 -0.83 -8.57 2.96
C HIS A 156 -2.17 -8.52 3.66
N GLN A 157 -3.23 -8.23 2.92
CA GLN A 157 -4.59 -8.30 3.42
C GLN A 157 -5.54 -8.91 2.39
N LEU A 158 -6.39 -9.81 2.86
CA LEU A 158 -7.56 -10.33 2.17
C LEU A 158 -8.78 -9.67 2.80
N TYR A 159 -9.44 -8.76 2.10
CA TYR A 159 -10.63 -8.11 2.61
C TYR A 159 -11.91 -8.73 2.07
N GLY A 160 -12.93 -8.74 2.90
CA GLY A 160 -14.32 -8.91 2.52
C GLY A 160 -15.11 -7.71 3.04
N GLY A 161 -15.89 -7.08 2.16
CA GLY A 161 -16.60 -5.86 2.52
C GLY A 161 -18.03 -5.83 2.02
N ILE A 162 -18.87 -5.12 2.75
CA ILE A 162 -20.27 -4.92 2.44
C ILE A 162 -20.58 -3.42 2.47
N GLY A 163 -21.26 -2.95 1.42
CA GLY A 163 -21.85 -1.62 1.34
C GLY A 163 -23.36 -1.69 1.35
N VAL A 164 -23.98 -0.81 2.11
CA VAL A 164 -25.45 -0.71 2.26
C VAL A 164 -25.92 0.70 1.96
N LYS A 165 -26.89 0.83 1.07
CA LYS A 165 -27.57 2.09 0.77
C LYS A 165 -28.70 2.28 1.77
N VAL A 166 -28.43 3.05 2.83
CA VAL A 166 -29.38 3.28 3.95
C VAL A 166 -30.47 4.24 3.55
N LEU A 167 -30.09 5.36 2.94
CA LEU A 167 -31.00 6.35 2.38
C LEU A 167 -30.76 6.49 0.87
N LYS A 168 -31.61 7.20 0.17
CA LYS A 168 -31.49 7.44 -1.27
C LYS A 168 -30.10 8.00 -1.63
N ASN A 169 -29.56 8.86 -0.79
CA ASN A 169 -28.30 9.58 -1.01
C ASN A 169 -27.17 9.16 -0.05
N LEU A 170 -27.47 8.31 0.97
CA LEU A 170 -26.49 7.89 1.98
C LEU A 170 -26.18 6.40 1.87
N SER A 171 -24.92 6.09 1.76
CA SER A 171 -24.38 4.73 1.80
C SER A 171 -23.39 4.59 2.95
N LEU A 172 -23.46 3.46 3.62
CA LEU A 172 -22.50 3.04 4.64
C LEU A 172 -21.84 1.74 4.19
N GLY A 173 -20.64 1.48 4.67
CA GLY A 173 -19.97 0.24 4.39
C GLY A 173 -18.93 -0.13 5.43
N VAL A 174 -18.56 -1.40 5.43
CA VAL A 174 -17.53 -1.96 6.28
C VAL A 174 -16.71 -2.99 5.50
N ASN A 175 -15.39 -2.94 5.67
CA ASN A 175 -14.47 -4.00 5.30
C ASN A 175 -13.97 -4.69 6.57
N ALA A 176 -13.94 -6.01 6.55
CA ALA A 176 -13.18 -6.83 7.46
C ALA A 176 -12.09 -7.53 6.67
N SER A 177 -10.86 -7.37 7.09
CA SER A 177 -9.69 -7.93 6.41
C SER A 177 -8.97 -8.91 7.31
N TYR A 178 -8.58 -10.07 6.77
CA TYR A 178 -7.53 -10.91 7.34
C TYR A 178 -6.19 -10.30 6.93
N PHE A 179 -5.34 -10.07 7.90
CA PHE A 179 -4.09 -9.33 7.78
C PHE A 179 -2.94 -10.24 8.20
N TRP A 180 -1.97 -10.48 7.30
CA TRP A 180 -0.88 -11.40 7.59
C TRP A 180 0.39 -11.04 6.83
N GLY A 181 1.50 -11.62 7.28
CA GLY A 181 2.79 -11.59 6.61
C GLY A 181 3.97 -11.68 7.55
N ASP A 182 5.12 -11.81 6.96
CA ASP A 182 6.40 -11.95 7.65
C ASP A 182 7.34 -10.82 7.25
N ILE A 183 8.10 -10.32 8.21
CA ILE A 183 9.16 -9.34 7.99
C ILE A 183 10.42 -9.90 8.62
N THR A 184 11.46 -10.11 7.81
CA THR A 184 12.75 -10.58 8.26
C THR A 184 13.79 -9.47 8.08
N ARG A 185 14.58 -9.22 9.11
CA ARG A 185 15.71 -8.29 9.08
C ARG A 185 16.95 -8.99 9.58
N THR A 186 18.03 -8.91 8.80
CA THR A 186 19.30 -9.55 9.15
C THR A 186 20.39 -8.50 9.22
N ARG A 187 21.13 -8.51 10.32
CA ARG A 187 22.34 -7.73 10.53
C ARG A 187 23.51 -8.70 10.59
N THR A 188 24.50 -8.47 9.74
CA THR A 188 25.74 -9.24 9.71
C THR A 188 26.90 -8.29 9.99
N ILE A 189 27.72 -8.62 10.99
CA ILE A 189 28.95 -7.91 11.29
C ILE A 189 30.12 -8.84 11.12
N ILE A 190 31.05 -8.47 10.24
CA ILE A 190 32.25 -9.25 9.92
C ILE A 190 33.47 -8.46 10.38
N TYR A 191 34.25 -9.06 11.25
CA TYR A 191 35.54 -8.57 11.68
C TYR A 191 36.65 -9.25 10.88
N PRO A 192 37.82 -8.60 10.65
CA PRO A 192 39.01 -9.24 10.05
C PRO A 192 39.48 -10.44 10.87
N ALA A 193 40.01 -11.45 10.22
CA ALA A 193 40.52 -12.65 10.90
C ALA A 193 41.68 -12.37 11.88
N THR A 194 42.30 -11.21 11.78
CA THR A 194 43.36 -10.73 12.69
C THR A 194 42.84 -10.05 13.96
N SER A 195 41.51 -9.88 14.05
CA SER A 195 40.83 -9.26 15.20
C SER A 195 40.54 -10.30 16.26
N GLU A 196 40.55 -9.89 17.55
CA GLU A 196 40.05 -10.70 18.67
C GLU A 196 38.52 -10.72 18.75
N SER A 197 37.84 -9.88 17.92
CA SER A 197 36.39 -9.78 17.86
C SER A 197 35.75 -10.86 17.00
N TYR A 198 34.62 -11.38 17.44
CA TYR A 198 33.88 -12.41 16.70
C TYR A 198 32.86 -11.78 15.74
N SER A 199 32.88 -12.27 14.49
CA SER A 199 31.80 -11.97 13.55
C SER A 199 30.49 -12.62 13.98
N TYR A 200 29.36 -11.92 13.75
CA TYR A 200 28.06 -12.45 14.10
C TYR A 200 26.97 -12.11 13.08
N ILE A 201 25.96 -12.95 13.06
CA ILE A 201 24.72 -12.73 12.30
C ILE A 201 23.57 -12.67 13.29
N GLN A 202 22.80 -11.61 13.24
CA GLN A 202 21.58 -11.47 14.00
C GLN A 202 20.40 -11.32 13.03
N GLN A 203 19.43 -12.21 13.17
CA GLN A 203 18.21 -12.23 12.37
C GLN A 203 17.01 -11.96 13.28
N MET A 204 16.20 -11.01 12.89
CA MET A 204 14.96 -10.63 13.55
C MET A 204 13.81 -10.96 12.62
N GLY A 205 12.92 -11.84 13.05
CA GLY A 205 11.73 -12.28 12.35
C GLY A 205 10.47 -11.80 13.07
N VAL A 206 9.56 -11.21 12.34
CA VAL A 206 8.21 -10.85 12.83
C VAL A 206 7.19 -11.52 11.94
N SER A 207 6.37 -12.41 12.52
CA SER A 207 5.22 -13.00 11.86
C SER A 207 3.94 -12.39 12.41
N ILE A 208 3.06 -11.90 11.54
CA ILE A 208 1.81 -11.24 11.91
C ILE A 208 0.65 -12.01 11.32
N SER A 209 -0.37 -12.25 12.16
CA SER A 209 -1.63 -12.87 11.72
C SER A 209 -2.77 -12.32 12.57
N ASP A 210 -3.59 -11.44 11.97
CA ASP A 210 -4.65 -10.73 12.70
C ASP A 210 -5.75 -10.22 11.73
N TYR A 211 -6.63 -9.36 12.22
CA TYR A 211 -7.66 -8.72 11.43
C TYR A 211 -7.51 -7.19 11.39
N LYS A 212 -8.16 -6.55 10.43
CA LYS A 212 -8.28 -5.11 10.30
C LYS A 212 -9.70 -4.75 9.90
N LEU A 213 -10.24 -3.67 10.46
CA LEU A 213 -11.58 -3.17 10.15
C LEU A 213 -11.47 -1.77 9.51
N ASP A 214 -12.27 -1.54 8.47
CA ASP A 214 -12.40 -0.23 7.84
C ASP A 214 -13.87 0.12 7.68
N PHE A 215 -14.28 1.29 8.13
CA PHE A 215 -15.63 1.82 8.01
C PHE A 215 -15.66 2.95 6.98
N GLY A 216 -16.72 3.01 6.19
CA GLY A 216 -16.88 4.02 5.17
C GLY A 216 -18.27 4.58 5.11
N THR A 217 -18.37 5.84 4.74
CA THR A 217 -19.64 6.52 4.46
C THR A 217 -19.50 7.37 3.21
N GLN A 218 -20.58 7.46 2.42
CA GLN A 218 -20.68 8.35 1.27
C GLN A 218 -22.06 9.00 1.25
N TYR A 219 -22.08 10.33 1.06
CA TYR A 219 -23.29 11.10 0.86
C TYR A 219 -23.24 11.80 -0.48
N THR A 220 -24.22 11.51 -1.36
CA THR A 220 -24.29 12.08 -2.71
C THR A 220 -25.34 13.19 -2.74
N LEU A 221 -24.93 14.35 -3.24
CA LEU A 221 -25.74 15.54 -3.49
C LEU A 221 -25.95 15.66 -4.99
N ASP A 222 -27.18 15.49 -5.45
CA ASP A 222 -27.59 15.72 -6.83
C ASP A 222 -28.15 17.13 -6.93
N PHE A 223 -27.38 18.08 -7.48
CA PHE A 223 -27.84 19.47 -7.66
C PHE A 223 -28.82 19.58 -8.83
N ASN A 224 -28.53 18.83 -9.90
CA ASN A 224 -29.39 18.68 -11.07
C ASN A 224 -28.97 17.44 -11.89
N LYS A 225 -29.58 17.23 -13.08
CA LYS A 225 -29.30 16.07 -13.93
C LYS A 225 -27.84 15.98 -14.40
N LYS A 226 -27.08 17.09 -14.40
CA LYS A 226 -25.70 17.17 -14.89
C LYS A 226 -24.68 17.34 -13.78
N HIS A 227 -25.06 17.81 -12.62
CA HIS A 227 -24.15 18.18 -11.54
C HIS A 227 -24.45 17.35 -10.30
N SER A 228 -23.49 16.60 -9.85
CA SER A 228 -23.56 15.87 -8.60
C SER A 228 -22.23 15.97 -7.84
N MET A 229 -22.29 15.87 -6.53
CA MET A 229 -21.14 15.85 -5.64
C MET A 229 -21.29 14.71 -4.65
N THR A 230 -20.25 13.93 -4.44
CA THR A 230 -20.21 12.89 -3.40
C THR A 230 -19.16 13.26 -2.37
N ILE A 231 -19.55 13.31 -1.12
CA ILE A 231 -18.66 13.49 0.03
C ILE A 231 -18.49 12.11 0.67
N GLY A 232 -17.26 11.73 0.97
CA GLY A 232 -16.93 10.47 1.61
C GLY A 232 -16.08 10.66 2.85
N ALA A 233 -16.30 9.81 3.83
CA ALA A 233 -15.45 9.71 5.01
C ALA A 233 -15.16 8.24 5.31
N VAL A 234 -13.96 7.98 5.83
CA VAL A 234 -13.52 6.65 6.23
C VAL A 234 -12.84 6.68 7.59
N PHE A 235 -12.96 5.59 8.31
CA PHE A 235 -12.35 5.42 9.62
C PHE A 235 -11.88 3.97 9.79
N SER A 236 -10.62 3.80 10.21
CA SER A 236 -10.07 2.50 10.61
C SER A 236 -9.58 2.63 12.06
N PRO A 237 -10.10 1.85 12.99
CA PRO A 237 -9.71 1.92 14.40
C PRO A 237 -8.29 1.40 14.61
N LYS A 238 -7.62 1.97 15.61
CA LYS A 238 -6.36 1.45 16.15
C LYS A 238 -6.55 0.00 16.60
N HIS A 239 -5.59 -0.85 16.26
CA HIS A 239 -5.62 -2.26 16.62
C HIS A 239 -4.22 -2.74 17.04
N LYS A 240 -4.16 -3.54 18.14
CA LYS A 240 -2.93 -4.25 18.53
C LYS A 240 -2.88 -5.54 17.74
N LEU A 241 -1.78 -5.74 17.00
CA LEU A 241 -1.60 -6.92 16.16
C LEU A 241 -1.12 -8.12 16.98
N ASN A 242 -1.71 -9.26 16.71
CA ASN A 242 -1.18 -10.54 17.13
C ASN A 242 0.07 -10.87 16.31
N ASN A 243 1.18 -11.14 16.98
CA ASN A 243 2.46 -11.34 16.33
C ASN A 243 3.35 -12.30 17.12
N ASP A 244 4.22 -13.00 16.39
CA ASP A 244 5.32 -13.78 16.90
C ASP A 244 6.63 -13.08 16.52
N TYR A 245 7.44 -12.76 17.52
CA TYR A 245 8.70 -12.08 17.32
C TYR A 245 9.87 -12.99 17.75
N THR A 246 10.80 -13.25 16.84
CA THR A 246 11.93 -14.12 17.05
C THR A 246 13.23 -13.41 16.75
N VAL A 247 14.20 -13.52 17.65
CA VAL A 247 15.58 -13.08 17.43
C VAL A 247 16.50 -14.30 17.43
N THR A 248 17.22 -14.49 16.36
CA THR A 248 18.23 -15.53 16.20
C THR A 248 19.59 -14.89 16.07
N THR A 249 20.49 -15.20 17.00
CA THR A 249 21.88 -14.71 16.97
C THR A 249 22.82 -15.89 16.76
N GLN A 250 23.68 -15.80 15.78
CA GLN A 250 24.69 -16.79 15.44
C GLN A 250 26.08 -16.15 15.56
N VAL A 251 26.88 -16.68 16.46
CA VAL A 251 28.34 -16.39 16.62
C VAL A 251 29.09 -17.66 16.34
N SER A 252 29.45 -18.45 17.34
CA SER A 252 29.96 -19.82 17.24
C SER A 252 28.85 -20.86 17.38
N THR A 253 27.80 -20.51 18.08
CA THR A 253 26.56 -21.29 18.28
C THR A 253 25.36 -20.45 17.88
N THR A 254 24.28 -21.10 17.49
CA THR A 254 23.03 -20.43 17.15
C THR A 254 22.11 -20.43 18.36
N ASN A 255 21.71 -19.24 18.80
CA ASN A 255 20.71 -19.05 19.85
C ASN A 255 19.47 -18.38 19.24
N SER A 256 18.29 -18.90 19.54
CA SER A 256 17.02 -18.34 19.08
C SER A 256 16.11 -18.08 20.28
N ASN A 257 15.59 -16.89 20.41
CA ASN A 257 14.71 -16.44 21.48
C ASN A 257 13.43 -15.86 20.92
N ASN A 258 12.29 -16.30 21.44
CA ASN A 258 11.01 -15.65 21.19
C ASN A 258 10.83 -14.51 22.19
N LEU A 259 10.47 -13.34 21.70
CA LEU A 259 10.32 -12.15 22.50
C LEU A 259 8.89 -11.57 22.37
N ASP A 260 8.41 -10.95 23.44
CA ASP A 260 7.14 -10.25 23.40
C ASP A 260 7.31 -8.91 22.67
N ALA A 261 6.62 -8.75 21.56
CA ALA A 261 6.59 -7.51 20.81
C ALA A 261 5.19 -6.89 20.84
N THR A 262 5.15 -5.57 20.95
CA THR A 262 3.91 -4.80 20.79
C THR A 262 3.92 -4.11 19.45
N LEU A 263 3.04 -4.52 18.56
CA LEU A 263 2.84 -3.98 17.23
C LEU A 263 1.41 -3.48 17.12
N GLU A 264 1.21 -2.23 16.65
CA GLU A 264 -0.11 -1.62 16.57
C GLU A 264 -0.32 -0.92 15.23
N LEU A 265 -1.53 -1.07 14.66
CA LEU A 265 -2.01 -0.24 13.56
C LEU A 265 -2.61 1.07 14.10
N PRO A 266 -2.45 2.21 13.40
CA PRO A 266 -2.95 3.49 13.86
C PRO A 266 -4.44 3.66 13.64
N ASN A 267 -5.08 4.56 14.41
CA ASN A 267 -6.33 5.15 13.93
C ASN A 267 -6.07 5.86 12.61
N THR A 268 -6.90 5.55 11.62
CA THR A 268 -6.86 6.21 10.31
C THR A 268 -8.17 6.93 10.06
N PHE A 269 -8.08 8.19 9.67
CA PHE A 269 -9.20 9.03 9.28
C PHE A 269 -8.99 9.50 7.86
N GLY A 270 -10.02 9.45 7.05
CA GLY A 270 -10.01 9.97 5.70
C GLY A 270 -11.27 10.72 5.38
N VAL A 271 -11.15 11.84 4.69
CA VAL A 271 -12.26 12.60 4.15
C VAL A 271 -11.95 13.04 2.73
N GLY A 272 -12.95 13.07 1.88
CA GLY A 272 -12.76 13.50 0.50
C GLY A 272 -14.08 13.81 -0.18
N PHE A 273 -13.97 14.40 -1.35
CA PHE A 273 -15.13 14.65 -2.19
C PHE A 273 -14.80 14.42 -3.66
N THR A 274 -15.81 14.11 -4.43
CA THR A 274 -15.77 14.13 -5.90
C THR A 274 -16.95 14.91 -6.44
N TYR A 275 -16.66 15.76 -7.42
CA TYR A 275 -17.67 16.49 -8.18
C TYR A 275 -17.73 15.93 -9.59
N ASN A 276 -18.93 15.62 -10.05
CA ASN A 276 -19.20 15.08 -11.37
C ASN A 276 -20.01 16.08 -12.20
N TYR A 277 -19.53 16.35 -13.39
CA TYR A 277 -20.23 17.16 -14.39
C TYR A 277 -20.57 16.32 -15.62
N ASP A 278 -21.86 16.17 -15.87
CA ASP A 278 -22.44 15.51 -17.07
C ASP A 278 -21.91 14.09 -17.33
N LYS A 279 -21.45 13.39 -16.28
CA LYS A 279 -20.74 12.10 -16.34
C LYS A 279 -19.47 12.13 -17.22
N ARG A 280 -19.00 13.31 -17.58
CA ARG A 280 -17.86 13.54 -18.47
C ARG A 280 -16.64 14.05 -17.73
N LEU A 281 -16.83 14.86 -16.72
CA LEU A 281 -15.75 15.38 -15.90
C LEU A 281 -15.99 14.98 -14.45
N THR A 282 -15.01 14.30 -13.85
CA THR A 282 -14.94 14.01 -12.43
C THR A 282 -13.71 14.70 -11.88
N VAL A 283 -13.86 15.49 -10.83
CA VAL A 283 -12.75 16.12 -10.09
C VAL A 283 -12.92 15.80 -8.63
N GLY A 284 -11.85 15.50 -7.95
CA GLY A 284 -11.92 15.17 -6.53
C GLY A 284 -10.66 15.52 -5.77
N ALA A 285 -10.80 15.57 -4.47
CA ALA A 285 -9.71 15.73 -3.53
C ALA A 285 -9.98 14.91 -2.26
N ASP A 286 -8.90 14.35 -1.72
CA ASP A 286 -8.92 13.54 -0.50
C ASP A 286 -7.82 14.01 0.46
N TYR A 287 -8.11 13.87 1.75
CA TYR A 287 -7.17 14.00 2.84
C TYR A 287 -7.27 12.81 3.77
N SER A 288 -6.13 12.22 4.12
CA SER A 288 -6.07 11.17 5.13
C SER A 288 -5.03 11.45 6.21
N LEU A 289 -5.35 11.04 7.41
CA LEU A 289 -4.52 11.12 8.60
C LEU A 289 -4.40 9.74 9.24
N GLN A 290 -3.18 9.25 9.37
CA GLN A 290 -2.85 8.04 10.14
C GLN A 290 -2.10 8.45 11.40
N GLN A 291 -2.66 8.15 12.57
CA GLN A 291 -2.13 8.57 13.88
C GLN A 291 -1.03 7.61 14.39
N TRP A 292 0.03 7.45 13.62
CA TRP A 292 1.16 6.58 14.00
C TRP A 292 1.86 7.03 15.28
N SER A 293 1.89 8.32 15.60
CA SER A 293 2.47 8.82 16.86
C SER A 293 1.81 8.26 18.13
N LYS A 294 0.62 7.69 18.00
CA LYS A 294 -0.14 7.06 19.09
C LYS A 294 -0.03 5.54 19.11
N THR A 295 0.79 4.97 18.22
CA THR A 295 1.02 3.53 18.16
C THR A 295 2.32 3.16 18.87
N LYS A 296 2.36 1.92 19.33
CA LYS A 296 3.54 1.30 19.90
C LYS A 296 4.13 0.33 18.88
N PHE A 297 5.43 0.37 18.75
CA PHE A 297 6.23 -0.63 18.04
C PHE A 297 7.48 -0.83 18.87
N GLY A 298 7.62 -1.98 19.48
CA GLY A 298 8.75 -2.23 20.35
C GLY A 298 8.76 -3.65 20.85
N VAL A 299 9.94 -4.07 21.23
CA VAL A 299 10.20 -5.38 21.79
C VAL A 299 10.49 -5.20 23.28
N ASN A 300 9.89 -6.02 24.11
CA ASN A 300 10.18 -6.05 25.54
C ASN A 300 11.35 -7.01 25.77
N THR A 301 12.57 -6.47 25.82
CA THR A 301 13.79 -7.26 26.03
C THR A 301 14.78 -6.49 26.89
N SER A 302 15.59 -7.23 27.64
CA SER A 302 16.77 -6.73 28.36
C SER A 302 18.05 -6.74 27.50
N ASP A 303 17.99 -7.29 26.30
CA ASP A 303 19.12 -7.33 25.36
C ASP A 303 19.26 -5.97 24.68
N ASP A 304 20.32 -5.23 25.04
CA ASP A 304 20.59 -3.88 24.56
C ASP A 304 20.81 -3.86 23.04
N ALA A 305 21.42 -4.88 22.44
CA ALA A 305 21.63 -4.97 20.99
C ALA A 305 20.31 -5.05 20.23
N VAL A 306 19.33 -5.76 20.75
CA VAL A 306 17.98 -5.85 20.19
C VAL A 306 17.21 -4.55 20.42
N ARG A 307 17.40 -3.88 21.57
CA ARG A 307 16.77 -2.59 21.88
C ARG A 307 17.28 -1.45 21.00
N GLU A 308 18.59 -1.38 20.76
CA GLU A 308 19.20 -0.36 19.90
C GLU A 308 18.66 -0.39 18.47
N ASP A 309 18.47 -1.57 17.90
CA ASP A 309 17.92 -1.68 16.55
C ASP A 309 16.43 -1.29 16.47
N PHE A 310 15.68 -1.32 17.57
CA PHE A 310 14.23 -1.08 17.57
C PHE A 310 13.79 0.26 18.18
N ASN A 311 14.43 0.73 19.24
CA ASN A 311 13.89 1.83 20.04
C ASN A 311 14.65 3.14 19.91
N GLU A 312 15.92 3.13 19.50
CA GLU A 312 16.75 4.34 19.55
C GLU A 312 16.92 5.05 18.22
N THR A 313 16.71 4.34 17.10
CA THR A 313 17.00 4.88 15.79
C THR A 313 15.83 5.63 15.16
N TYR A 314 14.59 5.31 15.53
CA TYR A 314 13.43 5.95 14.93
C TYR A 314 12.23 6.08 15.89
N THR A 315 11.39 7.07 15.63
CA THR A 315 10.13 7.33 16.35
C THR A 315 8.99 7.49 15.37
N TYR A 316 7.80 7.02 15.74
CA TYR A 316 6.62 7.20 14.90
C TYR A 316 6.11 8.64 14.92
N CYS A 317 5.65 9.11 13.77
CA CYS A 317 4.97 10.39 13.59
C CYS A 317 3.72 10.21 12.74
N ASN A 318 2.78 11.14 12.85
CA ASN A 318 1.56 11.06 12.09
C ASN A 318 1.84 11.22 10.59
N ARG A 319 1.22 10.32 9.79
CA ARG A 319 1.28 10.37 8.34
C ARG A 319 0.07 11.11 7.80
N HIS A 320 0.35 12.09 6.95
CA HIS A 320 -0.65 12.86 6.23
C HIS A 320 -0.53 12.58 4.73
N LYS A 321 -1.63 12.36 4.06
CA LYS A 321 -1.68 12.25 2.60
C LYS A 321 -2.78 13.18 2.08
N VAL A 322 -2.41 14.02 1.12
CA VAL A 322 -3.33 14.86 0.33
C VAL A 322 -3.27 14.39 -1.10
N SER A 323 -4.41 14.18 -1.71
CA SER A 323 -4.52 13.75 -3.11
C SER A 323 -5.53 14.62 -3.85
N VAL A 324 -5.23 14.92 -5.10
CA VAL A 324 -6.15 15.59 -6.03
C VAL A 324 -6.13 14.87 -7.36
N GLY A 325 -7.29 14.81 -8.03
CA GLY A 325 -7.37 14.10 -9.30
C GLY A 325 -8.56 14.51 -10.14
N ALA A 326 -8.43 14.24 -11.42
CA ALA A 326 -9.49 14.49 -12.39
C ALA A 326 -9.55 13.38 -13.45
N GLU A 327 -10.76 13.06 -13.90
CA GLU A 327 -11.06 12.21 -15.05
C GLU A 327 -11.92 12.99 -16.03
N TYR A 328 -11.57 12.92 -17.31
CA TYR A 328 -12.32 13.55 -18.38
C TYR A 328 -12.62 12.58 -19.51
N ILE A 329 -13.88 12.55 -19.96
CA ILE A 329 -14.36 11.79 -21.11
C ILE A 329 -14.86 12.80 -22.16
N PRO A 330 -14.22 12.91 -23.35
CA PRO A 330 -14.56 13.94 -24.32
C PRO A 330 -16.00 13.90 -24.81
N ASN A 331 -16.52 12.73 -25.17
CA ASN A 331 -17.90 12.61 -25.62
C ASN A 331 -18.42 11.18 -25.44
N LEU A 332 -19.40 10.99 -24.58
CA LEU A 332 -20.03 9.71 -24.31
C LEU A 332 -20.83 9.13 -25.48
N MET A 333 -21.30 10.00 -26.40
CA MET A 333 -22.11 9.64 -27.60
C MET A 333 -21.32 9.74 -28.89
N GLY A 334 -20.02 10.00 -28.83
CA GLY A 334 -19.16 10.15 -29.99
C GLY A 334 -19.02 8.86 -30.79
N ARG A 335 -18.81 8.99 -32.13
CA ARG A 335 -18.54 7.84 -33.00
C ARG A 335 -17.08 7.37 -32.95
N SER A 336 -16.17 8.27 -32.58
CA SER A 336 -14.73 8.00 -32.54
C SER A 336 -14.39 7.25 -31.24
N TYR A 337 -13.51 6.25 -31.32
CA TYR A 337 -13.00 5.54 -30.15
C TYR A 337 -12.31 6.48 -29.14
N LEU A 338 -11.55 7.46 -29.63
CA LEU A 338 -10.85 8.44 -28.78
C LEU A 338 -11.80 9.29 -27.94
N SER A 339 -13.05 9.47 -28.37
CA SER A 339 -14.04 10.21 -27.59
C SER A 339 -14.56 9.49 -26.35
N HIS A 340 -14.34 8.16 -26.25
CA HIS A 340 -14.74 7.34 -25.13
C HIS A 340 -13.60 7.04 -24.15
N ILE A 341 -12.36 7.38 -24.54
CA ILE A 341 -11.21 7.21 -23.64
C ILE A 341 -11.39 8.09 -22.41
N LYS A 342 -11.14 7.52 -21.26
CA LYS A 342 -11.10 8.21 -19.97
C LYS A 342 -9.69 8.75 -19.77
N TYR A 343 -9.51 10.07 -19.84
CA TYR A 343 -8.25 10.74 -19.59
C TYR A 343 -8.16 11.11 -18.11
N ARG A 344 -7.06 10.75 -17.46
CA ARG A 344 -6.89 10.89 -16.01
C ARG A 344 -5.61 11.61 -15.68
N LEU A 345 -5.68 12.51 -14.71
CA LEU A 345 -4.53 13.23 -14.15
C LEU A 345 -4.70 13.32 -12.64
N GLY A 346 -3.60 13.35 -11.91
CA GLY A 346 -3.63 13.55 -10.47
C GLY A 346 -2.29 13.92 -9.90
N ALA A 347 -2.31 14.31 -8.66
CA ALA A 347 -1.12 14.57 -7.86
C ALA A 347 -1.40 14.24 -6.40
N TYR A 348 -0.34 13.88 -5.67
CA TYR A 348 -0.44 13.65 -4.24
C TYR A 348 0.83 14.06 -3.51
N TYR A 349 0.65 14.32 -2.23
CA TYR A 349 1.72 14.59 -1.29
C TYR A 349 1.52 13.71 -0.05
N THR A 350 2.60 13.07 0.42
CA THR A 350 2.57 12.21 1.60
C THR A 350 3.75 12.53 2.52
N THR A 351 3.47 12.66 3.82
CA THR A 351 4.50 12.74 4.86
C THR A 351 4.88 11.33 5.34
N PRO A 352 6.08 11.13 5.89
CA PRO A 352 6.45 9.84 6.47
C PRO A 352 5.63 9.50 7.70
N TYR A 353 5.65 8.23 8.11
CA TYR A 353 5.03 7.79 9.35
C TYR A 353 6.06 7.56 10.48
N TYR A 354 7.36 7.79 10.22
CA TYR A 354 8.44 7.70 11.19
C TYR A 354 9.50 8.78 10.96
N LYS A 355 10.28 9.04 12.01
CA LYS A 355 11.41 9.97 12.04
C LYS A 355 12.67 9.20 12.38
N ILE A 356 13.80 9.59 11.81
CA ILE A 356 15.13 9.05 12.10
C ILE A 356 15.94 10.16 12.71
N GLY A 357 16.54 9.94 13.89
CA GLY A 357 17.30 10.97 14.60
C GLY A 357 16.51 12.26 14.86
N GLY A 358 15.21 12.14 15.13
CA GLY A 358 14.30 13.26 15.40
C GLY A 358 13.82 14.04 14.17
N LYS A 359 14.30 13.71 12.97
CA LYS A 359 13.90 14.36 11.70
C LYS A 359 13.03 13.43 10.87
N GLU A 360 12.11 14.00 10.08
CA GLU A 360 11.23 13.22 9.19
C GLU A 360 12.05 12.40 8.18
N ALA A 361 11.71 11.12 8.03
CA ALA A 361 12.47 10.19 7.20
C ALA A 361 12.39 10.53 5.71
N THR A 362 11.18 10.50 5.14
CA THR A 362 10.97 10.73 3.71
C THR A 362 9.69 11.50 3.46
N ARG A 363 9.71 12.43 2.52
CA ARG A 363 8.51 13.07 1.97
C ARG A 363 8.34 12.62 0.53
N GLU A 364 7.11 12.34 0.14
CA GLU A 364 6.81 11.82 -1.18
C GLU A 364 5.88 12.78 -1.94
N TYR A 365 6.27 13.11 -3.16
CA TYR A 365 5.50 13.92 -4.11
C TYR A 365 5.27 13.07 -5.35
N GLY A 366 4.03 12.87 -5.72
CA GLY A 366 3.67 12.10 -6.90
C GLY A 366 2.81 12.88 -7.86
N VAL A 367 3.11 12.75 -9.15
CA VAL A 367 2.23 13.18 -10.24
C VAL A 367 1.85 11.95 -11.04
N THR A 368 0.58 11.83 -11.36
CA THR A 368 0.01 10.65 -12.01
C THR A 368 -0.75 11.04 -13.26
N ALA A 369 -0.69 10.19 -14.27
CA ALA A 369 -1.48 10.32 -15.48
C ALA A 369 -1.91 8.94 -15.96
N GLY A 370 -3.04 8.86 -16.67
CA GLY A 370 -3.47 7.57 -17.19
C GLY A 370 -4.63 7.65 -18.17
N PHE A 371 -4.89 6.49 -18.78
CA PHE A 371 -5.95 6.30 -19.75
C PHE A 371 -6.79 5.09 -19.34
N GLY A 372 -8.11 5.25 -19.39
CA GLY A 372 -9.05 4.14 -19.34
C GLY A 372 -9.55 3.84 -20.74
N LEU A 373 -9.16 2.70 -21.28
CA LEU A 373 -9.46 2.25 -22.64
C LEU A 373 -10.65 1.29 -22.62
N PRO A 374 -11.85 1.72 -23.03
CA PRO A 374 -13.01 0.81 -23.11
C PRO A 374 -12.76 -0.27 -24.17
N VAL A 375 -12.94 -1.53 -23.80
CA VAL A 375 -12.80 -2.65 -24.73
C VAL A 375 -14.05 -2.72 -25.62
N PRO A 376 -13.93 -2.64 -26.97
CA PRO A 376 -15.05 -2.69 -27.86
C PRO A 376 -15.92 -3.93 -27.65
N ARG A 377 -17.24 -3.75 -27.69
CA ARG A 377 -18.26 -4.82 -27.48
C ARG A 377 -18.21 -5.51 -26.08
N SER A 378 -17.50 -4.90 -25.13
CA SER A 378 -17.41 -5.34 -23.73
C SER A 378 -17.70 -4.17 -22.80
N ARG A 379 -18.00 -4.47 -21.54
CA ARG A 379 -18.03 -3.46 -20.46
C ARG A 379 -16.69 -3.33 -19.75
N SER A 380 -15.68 -4.05 -20.20
CA SER A 380 -14.34 -4.04 -19.60
C SER A 380 -13.59 -2.77 -19.96
N ILE A 381 -12.75 -2.31 -19.03
CA ILE A 381 -11.89 -1.14 -19.23
C ILE A 381 -10.45 -1.58 -18.93
N LEU A 382 -9.55 -1.37 -19.89
CA LEU A 382 -8.11 -1.50 -19.64
C LEU A 382 -7.58 -0.15 -19.15
N SER A 383 -7.10 -0.11 -17.91
CA SER A 383 -6.49 1.10 -17.34
C SER A 383 -4.96 1.02 -17.46
N ILE A 384 -4.35 2.04 -18.07
CA ILE A 384 -2.90 2.21 -18.13
C ILE A 384 -2.58 3.51 -17.40
N SER A 385 -1.72 3.45 -16.40
CA SER A 385 -1.32 4.62 -15.62
C SER A 385 0.20 4.70 -15.49
N GLY A 386 0.72 5.91 -15.49
CA GLY A 386 2.09 6.22 -15.16
C GLY A 386 2.14 7.14 -13.95
N GLN A 387 3.15 6.96 -13.12
CA GLN A 387 3.42 7.80 -11.96
C GLN A 387 4.88 8.26 -12.01
N PHE A 388 5.09 9.54 -11.77
CA PHE A 388 6.40 10.07 -11.45
C PHE A 388 6.41 10.46 -9.98
N VAL A 389 7.28 9.81 -9.22
CA VAL A 389 7.36 9.98 -7.77
C VAL A 389 8.74 10.47 -7.40
N ARG A 390 8.79 11.53 -6.60
CA ARG A 390 10.01 12.01 -5.98
C ARG A 390 9.93 11.80 -4.48
N ILE A 391 10.86 10.98 -3.98
CA ILE A 391 11.05 10.74 -2.55
C ILE A 391 12.23 11.60 -2.11
N SER A 392 11.99 12.52 -1.18
CA SER A 392 13.04 13.33 -0.55
C SER A 392 13.24 12.80 0.87
N GLY A 393 14.42 12.28 1.15
CA GLY A 393 14.79 11.70 2.44
C GLY A 393 16.10 12.26 2.95
N GLN A 394 16.48 11.85 4.16
CA GLN A 394 17.75 12.22 4.77
C GLN A 394 18.83 11.21 4.41
N GLU A 395 20.05 11.69 4.16
CA GLU A 395 21.22 10.86 3.88
C GLU A 395 21.59 9.94 5.05
N SER A 396 21.27 10.34 6.30
CA SER A 396 21.51 9.53 7.50
C SER A 396 20.71 8.22 7.59
N ALA A 397 19.77 7.98 6.69
CA ALA A 397 19.05 6.70 6.62
C ALA A 397 19.90 5.56 6.00
N PHE A 398 21.06 5.88 5.45
CA PHE A 398 21.95 4.92 4.77
C PHE A 398 23.12 4.44 5.64
N VAL A 399 23.27 4.97 6.86
CA VAL A 399 24.41 4.67 7.74
C VAL A 399 23.98 3.97 9.01
#